data_9c85d091482e1ac705fd606ea87c1c05
#
_entry.id   9c85d091482e1ac705fd606ea87c1c05
#
_cell.length_a   1.000
_cell.length_b   1.000
_cell.length_c   1.000
_cell.angle_alpha   90.00
_cell.angle_beta   90.00
_cell.angle_gamma   90.00
#
_symmetry.space_group_name_H-M   'P 1'
#
loop_
_entity.id
_entity.type
_entity.pdbx_description
1 polymer ?
#
loop_
_entity_poly.entity_id
_entity_poly.type
_entity_poly.pdbx_seq_one_letter_code
_entity_poly.pdbx_strand_id
1 'polypeptide(L)'
;MDNCLFCKIIKGEIPSYKIYEDMYTYAFLDISNDANGHILVIPKKHCTNILDCDESSLAACMKTIKKVGNHLVENCGFSGINVLNASGKDAEQSVFHLHFHILPRRSDDGFHVFPALEKNKESLEEICNKIKIEDENCQPKCEQEKNIVLYTDGACSGNPGMGGWGAILMYKGVEKVISGGEKETTNNRMELTAVIKGLEKIKGNCKVDVYSDSAYVVNAFLQDWITSWKAKGWRTTKGEVQNLDLWQQLISLCEKHKVVWHKVKGHADNEYNNRCDKLAVGEIEKMRAKI
;
A
#
# COMPACT_ATOMS: atom_id res chain seq x y z
N MET A 1 31.52 7.49 -20.40
CA MET A 1 30.53 8.39 -19.79
C MET A 1 30.60 9.82 -20.33
N ASP A 2 31.77 10.27 -20.80
CA ASP A 2 31.95 11.69 -21.18
C ASP A 2 31.26 12.11 -22.51
N ASN A 3 30.74 11.20 -23.27
CA ASN A 3 30.10 11.51 -24.57
C ASN A 3 28.57 11.27 -24.63
N CYS A 4 27.92 11.03 -23.50
CA CYS A 4 26.48 10.82 -23.48
C CYS A 4 25.73 12.16 -23.53
N LEU A 5 24.83 12.30 -24.51
CA LEU A 5 24.01 13.50 -24.72
C LEU A 5 23.22 13.88 -23.46
N PHE A 6 22.54 12.92 -22.84
CA PHE A 6 21.67 13.18 -21.69
C PHE A 6 22.48 13.47 -20.42
N CYS A 7 23.68 12.86 -20.25
CA CYS A 7 24.59 13.25 -19.18
C CYS A 7 25.06 14.69 -19.29
N LYS A 8 25.30 15.19 -20.51
CA LYS A 8 25.64 16.59 -20.77
C LYS A 8 24.48 17.55 -20.48
N ILE A 9 23.24 17.15 -20.81
CA ILE A 9 22.04 17.91 -20.44
C ILE A 9 21.89 18.01 -18.92
N ILE A 10 22.05 16.91 -18.19
CA ILE A 10 21.97 16.89 -16.72
C ILE A 10 23.03 17.81 -16.08
N LYS A 11 24.22 17.88 -16.67
CA LYS A 11 25.30 18.76 -16.21
C LYS A 11 25.12 20.22 -16.62
N GLY A 12 24.14 20.53 -17.47
CA GLY A 12 23.92 21.87 -18.01
C GLY A 12 24.89 22.26 -19.14
N GLU A 13 25.66 21.33 -19.67
CA GLU A 13 26.58 21.55 -20.81
C GLU A 13 25.80 21.71 -22.13
N ILE A 14 24.62 21.14 -22.22
CA ILE A 14 23.70 21.25 -23.36
C ILE A 14 22.37 21.79 -22.84
N PRO A 15 21.80 22.85 -23.47
CA PRO A 15 20.54 23.41 -23.04
C PRO A 15 19.36 22.46 -23.32
N SER A 16 18.34 22.50 -22.46
CA SER A 16 17.10 21.74 -22.61
C SER A 16 15.93 22.52 -22.02
N TYR A 17 14.72 22.22 -22.48
CA TYR A 17 13.49 22.77 -21.92
C TYR A 17 13.04 21.93 -20.72
N LYS A 18 13.57 22.25 -19.54
CA LYS A 18 13.32 21.54 -18.29
C LYS A 18 11.85 21.65 -17.88
N ILE A 19 11.22 20.51 -17.60
CA ILE A 19 9.85 20.38 -17.06
C ILE A 19 9.87 20.11 -15.56
N TYR A 20 10.74 19.18 -15.12
CA TYR A 20 10.87 18.82 -13.71
C TYR A 20 12.28 18.28 -13.43
N GLU A 21 12.72 18.46 -12.20
CA GLU A 21 13.99 17.93 -11.70
C GLU A 21 13.89 17.65 -10.22
N ASP A 22 14.45 16.53 -9.80
CA ASP A 22 14.70 16.21 -8.39
C ASP A 22 16.12 15.66 -8.20
N MET A 23 16.41 15.07 -7.05
CA MET A 23 17.72 14.51 -6.74
C MET A 23 18.10 13.35 -7.68
N TYR A 24 17.14 12.61 -8.21
CA TYR A 24 17.34 11.33 -8.91
C TYR A 24 17.03 11.40 -10.40
N THR A 25 16.14 12.30 -10.81
CA THR A 25 15.59 12.34 -12.18
C THR A 25 15.60 13.72 -12.77
N TYR A 26 15.57 13.77 -14.11
CA TYR A 26 15.43 14.97 -14.91
C TYR A 26 14.39 14.76 -15.99
N ALA A 27 13.45 15.69 -16.15
CA ALA A 27 12.41 15.65 -17.16
C ALA A 27 12.45 16.92 -18.01
N PHE A 28 12.43 16.76 -19.33
CA PHE A 28 12.55 17.87 -20.29
C PHE A 28 11.78 17.57 -21.58
N LEU A 29 11.46 18.60 -22.37
CA LEU A 29 10.80 18.42 -23.66
C LEU A 29 11.73 17.76 -24.68
N ASP A 30 11.19 16.80 -25.42
CA ASP A 30 11.82 16.30 -26.62
C ASP A 30 11.78 17.39 -27.71
N ILE A 31 12.86 17.49 -28.48
CA ILE A 31 13.01 18.47 -29.57
C ILE A 31 12.56 17.93 -30.92
N SER A 32 12.19 16.65 -31.03
CA SER A 32 11.76 16.02 -32.29
C SER A 32 10.47 16.61 -32.86
N ASN A 33 9.67 17.30 -32.04
CA ASN A 33 8.35 17.86 -32.42
C ASN A 33 7.33 16.81 -32.93
N ASP A 34 7.55 15.53 -32.66
CA ASP A 34 6.70 14.44 -33.14
C ASP A 34 5.32 14.41 -32.48
N ALA A 35 5.23 14.95 -31.26
CA ALA A 35 3.98 15.08 -30.52
C ALA A 35 4.00 16.36 -29.67
N ASN A 36 2.88 17.06 -29.62
CA ASN A 36 2.76 18.28 -28.82
C ASN A 36 2.89 17.97 -27.31
N GLY A 37 3.96 18.51 -26.73
CA GLY A 37 4.27 18.30 -25.30
C GLY A 37 4.96 16.98 -25.00
N HIS A 38 5.63 16.35 -25.97
CA HIS A 38 6.45 15.17 -25.78
C HIS A 38 7.57 15.42 -24.75
N ILE A 39 7.59 14.66 -23.68
CA ILE A 39 8.52 14.80 -22.55
C ILE A 39 9.38 13.56 -22.43
N LEU A 40 10.66 13.75 -22.18
CA LEU A 40 11.59 12.70 -21.78
C LEU A 40 11.82 12.74 -20.27
N VAL A 41 11.78 11.57 -19.62
CA VAL A 41 12.15 11.39 -18.22
C VAL A 41 13.36 10.46 -18.15
N ILE A 42 14.44 10.95 -17.56
CA ILE A 42 15.72 10.24 -17.46
C ILE A 42 16.19 10.16 -16.02
N PRO A 43 16.88 9.08 -15.60
CA PRO A 43 17.60 9.06 -14.33
C PRO A 43 18.85 9.93 -14.42
N LYS A 44 19.24 10.60 -13.35
CA LYS A 44 20.51 11.34 -13.30
C LYS A 44 21.72 10.42 -13.26
N LYS A 45 21.58 9.23 -12.67
CA LYS A 45 22.57 8.17 -12.74
C LYS A 45 22.51 7.52 -14.11
N HIS A 46 23.64 7.53 -14.83
CA HIS A 46 23.70 6.93 -16.16
C HIS A 46 23.52 5.40 -16.08
N CYS A 47 22.58 4.89 -16.84
CA CYS A 47 22.43 3.50 -17.24
C CYS A 47 22.02 3.49 -18.73
N THR A 48 22.35 2.43 -19.45
CA THR A 48 22.18 2.39 -20.90
C THR A 48 20.69 2.30 -21.26
N ASN A 49 19.96 1.41 -20.59
CA ASN A 49 18.54 1.16 -20.83
C ASN A 49 17.91 0.51 -19.60
N ILE A 50 16.67 -0.02 -19.72
CA ILE A 50 15.93 -0.64 -18.61
C ILE A 50 16.59 -1.91 -18.08
N LEU A 51 17.39 -2.61 -18.89
CA LEU A 51 17.96 -3.92 -18.55
C LEU A 51 19.19 -3.83 -17.64
N ASP A 52 19.94 -2.71 -17.70
CA ASP A 52 21.14 -2.46 -16.88
C ASP A 52 20.92 -1.43 -15.77
N CYS A 53 19.71 -0.85 -15.70
CA CYS A 53 19.37 0.16 -14.71
C CYS A 53 19.04 -0.47 -13.35
N ASP A 54 19.53 0.12 -12.27
CA ASP A 54 19.16 -0.32 -10.92
C ASP A 54 17.70 -0.01 -10.57
N GLU A 55 17.11 -0.86 -9.73
CA GLU A 55 15.70 -0.76 -9.34
C GLU A 55 15.33 0.58 -8.71
N SER A 56 16.26 1.20 -7.95
CA SER A 56 16.01 2.48 -7.28
C SER A 56 15.90 3.62 -8.28
N SER A 57 16.71 3.64 -9.33
CA SER A 57 16.65 4.59 -10.43
C SER A 57 15.39 4.40 -11.28
N LEU A 58 15.02 3.14 -11.57
CA LEU A 58 13.75 2.82 -12.25
C LEU A 58 12.54 3.32 -11.44
N ALA A 59 12.52 3.03 -10.14
CA ALA A 59 11.43 3.47 -9.27
C ALA A 59 11.33 5.01 -9.19
N ALA A 60 12.47 5.72 -9.19
CA ALA A 60 12.50 7.17 -9.23
C ALA A 60 11.90 7.72 -10.53
N CYS A 61 12.27 7.14 -11.69
CA CYS A 61 11.69 7.51 -12.97
C CYS A 61 10.16 7.31 -12.99
N MET A 62 9.64 6.18 -12.49
CA MET A 62 8.20 5.92 -12.43
C MET A 62 7.47 6.92 -11.53
N LYS A 63 8.04 7.33 -10.40
CA LYS A 63 7.49 8.39 -9.54
C LYS A 63 7.41 9.74 -10.26
N THR A 64 8.45 10.10 -10.99
CA THR A 64 8.50 11.33 -11.78
C THR A 64 7.50 11.30 -12.92
N ILE A 65 7.40 10.18 -13.64
CA ILE A 65 6.40 9.97 -14.70
C ILE A 65 4.98 10.16 -14.17
N LYS A 66 4.66 9.55 -13.03
CA LYS A 66 3.35 9.73 -12.38
C LYS A 66 3.09 11.20 -12.05
N LYS A 67 4.07 11.89 -11.48
CA LYS A 67 3.95 13.31 -11.09
C LYS A 67 3.72 14.21 -12.30
N VAL A 68 4.52 14.05 -13.34
CA VAL A 68 4.40 14.82 -14.59
C VAL A 68 3.10 14.48 -15.30
N GLY A 69 2.72 13.20 -15.38
CA GLY A 69 1.47 12.74 -15.99
C GLY A 69 0.23 13.31 -15.31
N ASN A 70 0.17 13.31 -13.98
CA ASN A 70 -0.92 13.94 -13.25
C ASN A 70 -1.00 15.44 -13.56
N HIS A 71 0.12 16.14 -13.55
CA HIS A 71 0.16 17.57 -13.88
C HIS A 71 -0.37 17.87 -15.29
N LEU A 72 -0.01 17.05 -16.26
CA LEU A 72 -0.49 17.19 -17.66
C LEU A 72 -2.00 17.03 -17.76
N VAL A 73 -2.58 16.06 -17.05
CA VAL A 73 -4.02 15.79 -17.08
C VAL A 73 -4.80 16.82 -16.26
N GLU A 74 -4.35 17.10 -15.03
CA GLU A 74 -5.08 17.96 -14.09
C GLU A 74 -4.96 19.46 -14.43
N ASN A 75 -3.81 19.89 -15.01
CA ASN A 75 -3.50 21.32 -15.14
C ASN A 75 -3.24 21.79 -16.60
N CYS A 76 -2.96 20.87 -17.52
CA CYS A 76 -2.57 21.24 -18.88
C CYS A 76 -3.61 20.89 -19.96
N GLY A 77 -4.77 20.34 -19.54
CA GLY A 77 -5.90 20.05 -20.43
C GLY A 77 -5.67 18.84 -21.35
N PHE A 78 -4.80 17.92 -20.99
CA PHE A 78 -4.68 16.63 -21.65
C PHE A 78 -5.64 15.62 -21.02
N SER A 79 -6.14 14.65 -21.79
CA SER A 79 -7.08 13.64 -21.32
C SER A 79 -6.39 12.33 -20.88
N GLY A 80 -5.11 12.16 -21.19
CA GLY A 80 -4.32 10.98 -20.85
C GLY A 80 -2.87 11.12 -21.25
N ILE A 81 -2.09 10.07 -20.99
CA ILE A 81 -0.70 9.95 -21.41
C ILE A 81 -0.41 8.55 -21.92
N ASN A 82 0.50 8.42 -22.89
CA ASN A 82 1.21 7.18 -23.16
C ASN A 82 2.62 7.29 -22.59
N VAL A 83 3.12 6.18 -22.05
CA VAL A 83 4.49 6.06 -21.58
C VAL A 83 5.18 4.97 -22.40
N LEU A 84 6.28 5.31 -23.08
CA LEU A 84 7.02 4.40 -23.92
C LEU A 84 8.48 4.33 -23.46
N ASN A 85 9.10 3.18 -23.65
CA ASN A 85 10.54 2.99 -23.49
C ASN A 85 11.07 2.09 -24.59
N ALA A 86 12.16 2.49 -25.20
CA ALA A 86 12.93 1.70 -26.15
C ALA A 86 14.22 1.23 -25.48
N SER A 87 14.46 -0.06 -25.44
CA SER A 87 15.65 -0.66 -24.81
C SER A 87 16.36 -1.58 -25.80
N GLY A 88 17.49 -1.12 -26.30
CA GLY A 88 18.28 -1.79 -27.31
C GLY A 88 18.05 -1.29 -28.74
N LYS A 89 18.99 -1.60 -29.64
CA LYS A 89 19.01 -1.10 -31.02
C LYS A 89 17.79 -1.58 -31.81
N ASP A 90 17.40 -2.84 -31.65
CA ASP A 90 16.26 -3.43 -32.40
C ASP A 90 14.91 -2.92 -31.88
N ALA A 91 14.90 -2.32 -30.70
CA ALA A 91 13.76 -1.59 -30.13
C ALA A 91 13.80 -0.07 -30.45
N GLU A 92 14.62 0.34 -31.41
CA GLU A 92 14.76 1.73 -31.89
C GLU A 92 15.29 2.72 -30.84
N GLN A 93 16.07 2.24 -29.87
CA GLN A 93 16.72 3.13 -28.89
C GLN A 93 17.76 4.01 -29.62
N SER A 94 17.52 5.32 -29.64
CA SER A 94 18.39 6.29 -30.31
C SER A 94 19.52 6.82 -29.43
N VAL A 95 19.27 7.00 -28.13
CA VAL A 95 20.25 7.48 -27.13
C VAL A 95 20.46 6.41 -26.09
N PHE A 96 21.70 5.95 -25.92
CA PHE A 96 22.07 4.91 -24.93
C PHE A 96 22.25 5.51 -23.54
N HIS A 97 21.20 6.06 -23.04
CA HIS A 97 20.93 6.49 -21.69
C HIS A 97 19.43 6.24 -21.47
N LEU A 98 19.06 5.53 -20.41
CA LEU A 98 17.67 5.19 -20.13
C LEU A 98 16.79 6.43 -20.19
N HIS A 99 15.74 6.36 -20.96
CA HIS A 99 14.73 7.41 -21.03
C HIS A 99 13.34 6.82 -21.25
N PHE A 100 12.37 7.48 -20.67
CA PHE A 100 10.95 7.21 -20.87
C PHE A 100 10.34 8.38 -21.59
N HIS A 101 9.58 8.10 -22.64
CA HIS A 101 8.79 9.08 -23.35
C HIS A 101 7.43 9.21 -22.67
N ILE A 102 6.99 10.43 -22.40
CA ILE A 102 5.62 10.76 -22.03
C ILE A 102 5.00 11.49 -23.20
N LEU A 103 3.99 10.87 -23.82
CA LEU A 103 3.22 11.47 -24.90
C LEU A 103 1.87 11.91 -24.35
N PRO A 104 1.63 13.21 -24.15
CA PRO A 104 0.33 13.72 -23.73
C PRO A 104 -0.71 13.49 -24.82
N ARG A 105 -1.92 13.06 -24.41
CA ARG A 105 -2.98 12.66 -25.32
C ARG A 105 -4.21 13.56 -25.18
N ARG A 106 -4.90 13.74 -26.30
CA ARG A 106 -6.21 14.40 -26.38
C ARG A 106 -7.17 13.53 -27.18
N SER A 107 -8.46 13.74 -26.97
CA SER A 107 -9.47 13.12 -27.83
C SER A 107 -9.20 13.53 -29.29
N ASP A 108 -9.29 12.57 -30.19
CA ASP A 108 -9.14 12.75 -31.63
C ASP A 108 -7.80 13.35 -32.12
N ASP A 109 -6.71 13.10 -31.37
CA ASP A 109 -5.37 13.54 -31.77
C ASP A 109 -4.77 12.75 -32.96
N GLY A 110 -5.49 11.70 -33.42
CA GLY A 110 -5.10 10.89 -34.57
C GLY A 110 -3.87 10.01 -34.37
N PHE A 111 -3.30 9.98 -33.18
CA PHE A 111 -2.07 9.24 -32.88
C PHE A 111 -2.35 7.82 -32.37
N HIS A 112 -1.73 6.83 -32.99
CA HIS A 112 -1.82 5.41 -32.61
C HIS A 112 -0.45 4.89 -32.17
N VAL A 113 -0.35 4.49 -30.89
CA VAL A 113 0.90 3.99 -30.29
C VAL A 113 1.21 2.57 -30.73
N PHE A 114 0.17 1.77 -30.98
CA PHE A 114 0.32 0.35 -31.34
C PHE A 114 0.23 0.18 -32.86
N PRO A 115 1.35 -0.08 -33.56
CA PRO A 115 1.31 -0.42 -34.97
C PRO A 115 0.59 -1.75 -35.20
N ALA A 116 0.11 -1.97 -36.40
CA ALA A 116 -0.39 -3.27 -36.81
C ALA A 116 0.79 -4.24 -36.92
N LEU A 117 0.94 -5.12 -35.92
CA LEU A 117 1.95 -6.16 -35.92
C LEU A 117 1.45 -7.39 -36.69
N GLU A 118 2.38 -8.18 -37.22
CA GLU A 118 2.05 -9.47 -37.81
C GLU A 118 1.42 -10.39 -36.77
N LYS A 119 0.45 -11.22 -37.20
CA LYS A 119 -0.16 -12.21 -36.33
C LYS A 119 0.87 -13.28 -35.95
N ASN A 120 0.76 -13.76 -34.71
CA ASN A 120 1.57 -14.88 -34.24
C ASN A 120 1.43 -16.09 -35.18
N LYS A 121 2.56 -16.68 -35.56
CA LYS A 121 2.61 -17.93 -36.38
C LYS A 121 2.51 -19.17 -35.48
N GLU A 122 2.85 -19.02 -34.21
CA GLU A 122 2.83 -20.08 -33.18
C GLU A 122 1.61 -19.90 -32.26
N SER A 123 1.19 -20.99 -31.63
CA SER A 123 0.13 -20.92 -30.63
C SER A 123 0.59 -20.11 -29.38
N LEU A 124 -0.36 -19.52 -28.67
CA LEU A 124 -0.05 -18.78 -27.43
C LEU A 124 0.60 -19.69 -26.37
N GLU A 125 0.26 -20.97 -26.34
CA GLU A 125 0.83 -21.94 -25.41
C GLU A 125 2.31 -22.21 -25.73
N GLU A 126 2.66 -22.40 -27.00
CA GLU A 126 4.04 -22.60 -27.45
C GLU A 126 4.88 -21.35 -27.13
N ILE A 127 4.36 -20.15 -27.42
CA ILE A 127 5.04 -18.89 -27.11
C ILE A 127 5.22 -18.76 -25.61
N CYS A 128 4.16 -19.00 -24.82
CA CYS A 128 4.22 -18.92 -23.36
C CYS A 128 5.29 -19.85 -22.79
N ASN A 129 5.37 -21.09 -23.28
CA ASN A 129 6.37 -22.07 -22.83
C ASN A 129 7.81 -21.66 -23.18
N LYS A 130 8.00 -20.89 -24.27
CA LYS A 130 9.33 -20.39 -24.68
C LYS A 130 9.80 -19.19 -23.85
N ILE A 131 8.88 -18.30 -23.44
CA ILE A 131 9.24 -17.02 -22.84
C ILE A 131 8.94 -16.94 -21.33
N LYS A 132 8.21 -17.93 -20.77
CA LYS A 132 7.96 -17.97 -19.32
C LYS A 132 9.27 -18.00 -18.55
N ILE A 133 9.36 -17.18 -17.53
CA ILE A 133 10.49 -17.20 -16.61
C ILE A 133 10.22 -18.32 -15.60
N GLU A 134 11.01 -19.38 -15.66
CA GLU A 134 11.06 -20.40 -14.61
C GLU A 134 12.09 -19.96 -13.57
N ASP A 135 11.73 -18.99 -12.78
CA ASP A 135 12.54 -18.58 -11.66
C ASP A 135 12.22 -19.53 -10.49
N GLU A 136 13.14 -20.43 -10.14
CA GLU A 136 12.98 -21.28 -8.95
C GLU A 136 12.82 -20.44 -7.67
N ASN A 137 13.25 -19.18 -7.70
CA ASN A 137 13.00 -18.17 -6.68
C ASN A 137 11.80 -17.27 -7.01
N CYS A 138 11.27 -17.33 -8.23
CA CYS A 138 9.98 -16.80 -8.60
C CYS A 138 8.88 -17.86 -8.37
N GLN A 139 8.86 -18.48 -7.22
CA GLN A 139 7.56 -18.42 -6.58
C GLN A 139 7.20 -16.94 -6.64
N PRO A 140 6.01 -16.54 -7.16
CA PRO A 140 5.56 -15.24 -6.90
C PRO A 140 5.80 -15.06 -5.40
N LYS A 141 6.55 -14.09 -4.99
CA LYS A 141 6.22 -13.24 -3.88
C LYS A 141 5.03 -12.39 -4.39
N CYS A 142 3.96 -13.12 -4.66
CA CYS A 142 2.84 -13.13 -3.77
C CYS A 142 3.54 -13.25 -2.44
N GLU A 143 3.93 -12.13 -1.83
CA GLU A 143 3.84 -12.08 -0.39
C GLU A 143 2.50 -12.76 -0.22
N GLN A 144 2.57 -14.08 0.13
CA GLN A 144 1.35 -14.75 0.57
C GLN A 144 0.97 -13.80 1.67
N GLU A 145 0.00 -12.94 1.30
CA GLU A 145 -0.42 -11.84 2.17
C GLU A 145 -0.51 -12.57 3.47
N LYS A 146 0.49 -12.31 4.36
CA LYS A 146 0.66 -13.14 5.54
C LYS A 146 -0.70 -13.10 6.16
N ASN A 147 -1.53 -14.10 5.87
CA ASN A 147 -2.90 -14.12 6.33
C ASN A 147 -2.82 -14.47 7.80
N ILE A 148 -2.78 -13.43 8.61
CA ILE A 148 -2.75 -13.54 10.06
C ILE A 148 -4.20 -13.52 10.52
N VAL A 149 -4.55 -14.48 11.35
CA VAL A 149 -5.85 -14.49 12.04
C VAL A 149 -5.63 -13.93 13.42
N LEU A 150 -6.43 -12.94 13.80
CA LEU A 150 -6.37 -12.27 15.08
C LEU A 150 -7.73 -12.39 15.79
N TYR A 151 -7.79 -13.10 16.90
CA TYR A 151 -8.92 -13.11 17.81
C TYR A 151 -8.69 -12.16 18.96
N THR A 152 -9.73 -11.41 19.37
CA THR A 152 -9.60 -10.41 20.43
C THR A 152 -10.86 -10.32 21.27
N ASP A 153 -10.66 -10.09 22.57
CA ASP A 153 -11.73 -9.80 23.51
C ASP A 153 -11.26 -8.88 24.63
N GLY A 154 -12.18 -8.11 25.21
CA GLY A 154 -11.95 -7.21 26.31
C GLY A 154 -13.05 -7.32 27.36
N ALA A 155 -12.67 -7.33 28.64
CA ALA A 155 -13.58 -7.41 29.77
C ALA A 155 -13.32 -6.28 30.77
N CYS A 156 -14.37 -5.85 31.48
CA CYS A 156 -14.26 -4.88 32.55
C CYS A 156 -15.13 -5.27 33.73
N SER A 157 -14.55 -5.23 34.95
CA SER A 157 -15.27 -5.49 36.21
C SER A 157 -15.72 -4.17 36.82
N GLY A 158 -16.95 -3.77 36.54
CA GLY A 158 -17.43 -2.42 36.70
C GLY A 158 -17.25 -1.62 35.41
N ASN A 159 -17.91 -0.46 35.24
CA ASN A 159 -17.80 0.34 34.01
C ASN A 159 -17.99 1.83 34.35
N PRO A 160 -16.93 2.55 34.77
CA PRO A 160 -15.51 2.16 34.83
C PRO A 160 -15.13 1.21 35.97
N GLY A 161 -13.96 0.56 35.81
CA GLY A 161 -13.38 -0.36 36.79
C GLY A 161 -12.13 -1.08 36.29
N MET A 162 -11.72 -2.14 36.95
CA MET A 162 -10.59 -2.93 36.46
C MET A 162 -10.96 -3.65 35.19
N GLY A 163 -10.15 -3.51 34.17
CA GLY A 163 -10.35 -4.17 32.90
C GLY A 163 -9.15 -5.00 32.45
N GLY A 164 -9.44 -6.02 31.66
CA GLY A 164 -8.45 -6.86 31.01
C GLY A 164 -8.75 -7.03 29.53
N TRP A 165 -7.73 -7.40 28.78
CA TRP A 165 -7.83 -7.70 27.37
C TRP A 165 -7.02 -8.94 27.00
N GLY A 166 -7.48 -9.69 26.01
CA GLY A 166 -6.79 -10.86 25.47
C GLY A 166 -6.78 -10.82 23.95
N ALA A 167 -5.68 -11.28 23.36
CA ALA A 167 -5.56 -11.44 21.93
C ALA A 167 -4.74 -12.68 21.55
N ILE A 168 -5.18 -13.40 20.53
CA ILE A 168 -4.53 -14.59 19.98
C ILE A 168 -4.26 -14.36 18.51
N LEU A 169 -2.99 -14.34 18.12
CA LEU A 169 -2.54 -14.25 16.75
C LEU A 169 -2.18 -15.64 16.23
N MET A 170 -2.61 -15.95 15.02
CA MET A 170 -2.33 -17.22 14.36
C MET A 170 -1.71 -16.99 12.98
N TYR A 171 -0.62 -17.69 12.71
CA TYR A 171 0.03 -17.70 11.41
C TYR A 171 0.67 -19.06 11.12
N LYS A 172 0.28 -19.72 10.02
CA LYS A 172 0.81 -21.04 9.60
C LYS A 172 0.79 -22.09 10.74
N GLY A 173 -0.29 -22.13 11.51
CA GLY A 173 -0.45 -23.09 12.62
C GLY A 173 0.31 -22.71 13.90
N VAL A 174 1.02 -21.60 13.94
CA VAL A 174 1.69 -21.08 15.14
C VAL A 174 0.80 -20.06 15.81
N GLU A 175 0.56 -20.22 17.11
CA GLU A 175 -0.19 -19.29 17.94
C GLU A 175 0.73 -18.39 18.75
N LYS A 176 0.35 -17.12 18.87
CA LYS A 176 0.92 -16.19 19.83
C LYS A 176 -0.18 -15.59 20.67
N VAL A 177 -0.14 -15.86 21.97
CA VAL A 177 -1.10 -15.35 22.93
C VAL A 177 -0.52 -14.15 23.65
N ILE A 178 -1.32 -13.10 23.81
CA ILE A 178 -0.97 -11.89 24.57
C ILE A 178 -2.18 -11.43 25.36
N SER A 179 -1.94 -10.88 26.53
CA SER A 179 -2.97 -10.32 27.42
C SER A 179 -2.39 -9.18 28.25
N GLY A 180 -3.26 -8.40 28.87
CA GLY A 180 -2.89 -7.34 29.79
C GLY A 180 -4.12 -6.71 30.41
N GLY A 181 -3.92 -5.75 31.34
CA GLY A 181 -5.04 -5.11 32.02
C GLY A 181 -4.72 -3.69 32.50
N GLU A 182 -5.78 -2.97 32.83
CA GLU A 182 -5.76 -1.59 33.35
C GLU A 182 -6.59 -1.52 34.65
N LYS A 183 -6.12 -0.75 35.64
CA LYS A 183 -6.79 -0.63 36.94
C LYS A 183 -8.10 0.12 36.91
N GLU A 184 -8.20 1.10 36.00
CA GLU A 184 -9.39 1.94 35.83
C GLU A 184 -9.63 2.17 34.34
N THR A 185 -10.66 1.55 33.81
CA THR A 185 -10.98 1.56 32.38
C THR A 185 -12.45 1.22 32.15
N THR A 186 -12.84 1.05 30.89
CA THR A 186 -14.19 0.64 30.50
C THR A 186 -14.13 -0.57 29.54
N ASN A 187 -15.24 -1.30 29.43
CA ASN A 187 -15.32 -2.45 28.52
C ASN A 187 -14.91 -2.09 27.09
N ASN A 188 -15.48 -1.02 26.54
CA ASN A 188 -15.16 -0.56 25.17
C ASN A 188 -13.68 -0.22 24.99
N ARG A 189 -13.01 0.34 26.01
CA ARG A 189 -11.57 0.60 25.94
C ARG A 189 -10.78 -0.71 25.88
N MET A 190 -11.15 -1.71 26.65
CA MET A 190 -10.47 -3.01 26.66
C MET A 190 -10.65 -3.75 25.33
N GLU A 191 -11.84 -3.71 24.74
CA GLU A 191 -12.12 -4.26 23.42
C GLU A 191 -11.25 -3.60 22.33
N LEU A 192 -11.15 -2.26 22.31
CA LEU A 192 -10.26 -1.52 21.40
C LEU A 192 -8.78 -1.87 21.66
N THR A 193 -8.38 -1.89 22.93
CA THR A 193 -7.00 -2.18 23.32
C THR A 193 -6.58 -3.59 22.90
N ALA A 194 -7.45 -4.58 23.01
CA ALA A 194 -7.19 -5.94 22.56
C ALA A 194 -6.78 -5.98 21.08
N VAL A 195 -7.54 -5.33 20.22
CA VAL A 195 -7.24 -5.25 18.77
C VAL A 195 -5.97 -4.48 18.50
N ILE A 196 -5.79 -3.31 19.12
CA ILE A 196 -4.59 -2.48 18.99
C ILE A 196 -3.35 -3.29 19.36
N LYS A 197 -3.35 -3.93 20.53
CA LYS A 197 -2.21 -4.73 21.01
C LYS A 197 -1.92 -5.94 20.13
N GLY A 198 -2.96 -6.55 19.57
CA GLY A 198 -2.82 -7.60 18.57
C GLY A 198 -2.12 -7.09 17.30
N LEU A 199 -2.62 -6.03 16.70
CA LEU A 199 -2.05 -5.45 15.47
C LEU A 199 -0.62 -4.94 15.67
N GLU A 200 -0.28 -4.33 16.82
CA GLU A 200 1.08 -3.89 17.15
C GLU A 200 2.14 -5.02 17.13
N LYS A 201 1.73 -6.28 17.31
CA LYS A 201 2.65 -7.43 17.28
C LYS A 201 2.95 -7.94 15.87
N ILE A 202 2.26 -7.43 14.86
CA ILE A 202 2.43 -7.83 13.46
C ILE A 202 3.53 -6.98 12.82
N LYS A 203 4.51 -7.65 12.23
CA LYS A 203 5.62 -6.99 11.53
C LYS A 203 5.36 -6.97 10.02
N GLY A 204 5.58 -5.81 9.40
CA GLY A 204 5.40 -5.61 7.96
C GLY A 204 3.93 -5.45 7.56
N ASN A 205 3.68 -5.32 6.27
CA ASN A 205 2.33 -5.20 5.71
C ASN A 205 1.74 -6.62 5.55
N CYS A 206 0.59 -6.89 6.17
CA CYS A 206 -0.05 -8.21 6.18
C CYS A 206 -1.54 -8.08 5.91
N LYS A 207 -2.16 -9.14 5.37
CA LYS A 207 -3.60 -9.33 5.48
C LYS A 207 -3.91 -9.88 6.88
N VAL A 208 -4.86 -9.26 7.56
CA VAL A 208 -5.24 -9.64 8.92
C VAL A 208 -6.75 -9.85 8.99
N ASP A 209 -7.19 -11.07 9.23
CA ASP A 209 -8.57 -11.40 9.54
C ASP A 209 -8.80 -11.23 11.05
N VAL A 210 -9.52 -10.17 11.45
CA VAL A 210 -9.81 -9.85 12.86
C VAL A 210 -11.17 -10.40 13.25
N TYR A 211 -11.21 -11.25 14.26
CA TYR A 211 -12.41 -11.84 14.82
C TYR A 211 -12.67 -11.27 16.22
N SER A 212 -13.82 -10.65 16.42
CA SER A 212 -14.26 -10.11 17.71
C SER A 212 -15.79 -10.14 17.80
N ASP A 213 -16.31 -10.36 19.00
CA ASP A 213 -17.74 -10.26 19.28
C ASP A 213 -18.19 -8.83 19.65
N SER A 214 -17.22 -7.93 19.85
CA SER A 214 -17.49 -6.52 20.10
C SER A 214 -18.24 -5.84 18.97
N ALA A 215 -19.51 -5.60 19.19
CA ALA A 215 -20.32 -4.80 18.26
C ALA A 215 -19.80 -3.37 18.13
N TYR A 216 -19.20 -2.83 19.20
CA TYR A 216 -18.65 -1.48 19.22
C TYR A 216 -17.47 -1.33 18.28
N VAL A 217 -16.55 -2.30 18.26
CA VAL A 217 -15.36 -2.25 17.40
C VAL A 217 -15.72 -2.68 15.97
N VAL A 218 -16.32 -3.83 15.79
CA VAL A 218 -16.54 -4.42 14.45
C VAL A 218 -17.52 -3.60 13.61
N ASN A 219 -18.62 -3.12 14.20
CA ASN A 219 -19.62 -2.34 13.44
C ASN A 219 -19.06 -0.98 13.03
N ALA A 220 -18.12 -0.38 13.76
CA ALA A 220 -17.52 0.89 13.37
C ALA A 220 -16.82 0.83 11.99
N PHE A 221 -16.28 -0.35 11.64
CA PHE A 221 -15.70 -0.61 10.32
C PHE A 221 -16.72 -1.14 9.31
N LEU A 222 -17.58 -2.10 9.70
CA LEU A 222 -18.53 -2.71 8.79
C LEU A 222 -19.69 -1.77 8.38
N GLN A 223 -20.06 -0.82 9.23
CA GLN A 223 -21.13 0.16 9.00
C GLN A 223 -20.61 1.56 8.69
N ASP A 224 -19.30 1.68 8.40
CA ASP A 224 -18.66 2.92 7.96
C ASP A 224 -18.82 4.12 8.92
N TRP A 225 -18.87 3.84 10.24
CA TRP A 225 -18.97 4.92 11.25
C TRP A 225 -17.75 5.83 11.23
N ILE A 226 -16.58 5.27 10.97
CA ILE A 226 -15.28 5.99 11.00
C ILE A 226 -15.26 7.08 9.94
N THR A 227 -15.70 6.82 8.72
CA THR A 227 -15.81 7.82 7.64
C THR A 227 -16.78 8.94 8.04
N SER A 228 -17.93 8.55 8.61
CA SER A 228 -18.90 9.53 9.13
C SER A 228 -18.33 10.38 10.26
N TRP A 229 -17.57 9.80 11.19
CA TRP A 229 -16.92 10.55 12.28
C TRP A 229 -15.84 11.50 11.77
N LYS A 230 -14.98 11.04 10.86
CA LYS A 230 -13.94 11.88 10.21
C LYS A 230 -14.58 13.09 9.51
N ALA A 231 -15.64 12.87 8.73
CA ALA A 231 -16.35 13.93 8.00
C ALA A 231 -17.01 14.98 8.93
N LYS A 232 -17.39 14.58 10.16
CA LYS A 232 -18.02 15.44 11.17
C LYS A 232 -17.02 15.97 12.21
N GLY A 233 -15.73 15.93 11.95
CA GLY A 233 -14.69 16.40 12.89
C GLY A 233 -14.68 15.64 14.21
N TRP A 234 -14.88 14.29 14.16
CA TRP A 234 -14.92 13.38 15.30
C TRP A 234 -16.05 13.66 16.29
N ARG A 235 -17.21 14.08 15.78
CA ARG A 235 -18.40 14.40 16.57
C ARG A 235 -19.60 13.51 16.17
N THR A 236 -20.39 13.19 17.17
CA THR A 236 -21.69 12.50 17.06
C THR A 236 -22.80 13.46 17.50
N THR A 237 -24.04 13.03 17.38
CA THR A 237 -25.22 13.78 17.92
C THR A 237 -25.18 13.93 19.44
N LYS A 238 -24.37 13.09 20.13
CA LYS A 238 -24.23 13.08 21.61
C LYS A 238 -22.95 13.77 22.10
N GLY A 239 -22.16 14.40 21.23
CA GLY A 239 -20.90 15.05 21.55
C GLY A 239 -19.70 14.43 20.82
N GLU A 240 -18.51 14.56 21.39
CA GLU A 240 -17.29 13.97 20.83
C GLU A 240 -17.35 12.43 20.80
N VAL A 241 -16.65 11.83 19.83
CA VAL A 241 -16.53 10.36 19.74
C VAL A 241 -15.78 9.88 20.99
N GLN A 242 -16.39 8.99 21.75
CA GLN A 242 -15.75 8.39 22.92
C GLN A 242 -14.54 7.54 22.50
N ASN A 243 -13.50 7.51 23.36
CA ASN A 243 -12.25 6.76 23.14
C ASN A 243 -11.53 7.17 21.83
N LEU A 244 -11.58 8.44 21.46
CA LEU A 244 -10.97 8.98 20.24
C LEU A 244 -9.48 8.64 20.15
N ASP A 245 -8.77 8.67 21.25
CA ASP A 245 -7.36 8.30 21.40
C ASP A 245 -7.10 6.89 20.86
N LEU A 246 -7.89 5.90 21.27
CA LEU A 246 -7.76 4.52 20.83
C LEU A 246 -8.25 4.31 19.37
N TRP A 247 -9.29 5.04 18.96
CA TRP A 247 -9.77 4.99 17.57
C TRP A 247 -8.72 5.51 16.59
N GLN A 248 -8.04 6.61 16.88
CA GLN A 248 -6.98 7.16 16.04
C GLN A 248 -5.80 6.18 15.93
N GLN A 249 -5.42 5.57 17.05
CA GLN A 249 -4.36 4.56 17.09
C GLN A 249 -4.75 3.31 16.27
N LEU A 250 -5.96 2.79 16.43
CA LEU A 250 -6.46 1.62 15.71
C LEU A 250 -6.49 1.88 14.20
N ILE A 251 -7.01 3.03 13.76
CA ILE A 251 -7.08 3.40 12.35
C ILE A 251 -5.68 3.49 11.74
N SER A 252 -4.71 4.11 12.43
CA SER A 252 -3.33 4.17 11.97
C SER A 252 -2.69 2.78 11.81
N LEU A 253 -3.06 1.82 12.64
CA LEU A 253 -2.61 0.44 12.49
C LEU A 253 -3.31 -0.27 11.34
N CYS A 254 -4.62 -0.04 11.14
CA CYS A 254 -5.35 -0.58 9.98
C CYS A 254 -4.82 -0.06 8.64
N GLU A 255 -4.28 1.16 8.59
CA GLU A 255 -3.65 1.72 7.38
C GLU A 255 -2.33 1.00 7.01
N LYS A 256 -1.69 0.33 7.97
CA LYS A 256 -0.46 -0.47 7.76
C LYS A 256 -0.73 -1.89 7.29
N HIS A 257 -1.98 -2.36 7.42
CA HIS A 257 -2.37 -3.73 7.14
C HIS A 257 -3.66 -3.77 6.33
N LYS A 258 -3.89 -4.84 5.58
CA LYS A 258 -5.18 -5.10 4.94
C LYS A 258 -6.07 -5.84 5.92
N VAL A 259 -6.82 -5.09 6.74
CA VAL A 259 -7.66 -5.67 7.80
C VAL A 259 -9.04 -6.05 7.26
N VAL A 260 -9.46 -7.29 7.52
CA VAL A 260 -10.81 -7.81 7.25
C VAL A 260 -11.48 -8.11 8.58
N TRP A 261 -12.67 -7.57 8.79
CA TRP A 261 -13.40 -7.65 10.06
C TRP A 261 -14.45 -8.73 10.03
N HIS A 262 -14.44 -9.59 11.04
CA HIS A 262 -15.39 -10.68 11.22
C HIS A 262 -16.05 -10.57 12.58
N LYS A 263 -17.38 -10.38 12.60
CA LYS A 263 -18.15 -10.40 13.84
C LYS A 263 -18.47 -11.83 14.20
N VAL A 264 -18.07 -12.24 15.41
CA VAL A 264 -18.42 -13.52 15.99
C VAL A 264 -19.55 -13.35 17.02
N LYS A 265 -20.25 -14.45 17.35
CA LYS A 265 -21.23 -14.44 18.46
C LYS A 265 -20.46 -14.68 19.76
N GLY A 266 -20.68 -13.81 20.75
CA GLY A 266 -20.14 -13.99 22.09
C GLY A 266 -20.67 -15.28 22.73
N HIS A 267 -19.81 -15.98 23.47
CA HIS A 267 -20.13 -17.22 24.23
C HIS A 267 -20.73 -18.39 23.42
N ALA A 268 -20.69 -18.32 22.09
CA ALA A 268 -21.09 -19.41 21.21
C ALA A 268 -19.86 -20.17 20.70
N ASP A 269 -20.02 -21.13 19.84
CA ASP A 269 -19.08 -22.15 19.35
C ASP A 269 -17.68 -21.70 18.84
N ASN A 270 -17.22 -20.47 19.17
CA ASN A 270 -15.89 -19.99 18.76
C ASN A 270 -14.88 -20.17 19.92
N GLU A 271 -14.11 -21.26 19.85
CA GLU A 271 -13.10 -21.61 20.85
C GLU A 271 -12.11 -20.49 21.14
N TYR A 272 -11.63 -19.82 20.10
CA TYR A 272 -10.60 -18.77 20.22
C TYR A 272 -11.14 -17.49 20.87
N ASN A 273 -12.38 -17.09 20.57
CA ASN A 273 -13.00 -15.95 21.24
C ASN A 273 -13.18 -16.24 22.75
N ASN A 274 -13.65 -17.45 23.08
CA ASN A 274 -13.80 -17.87 24.48
C ASN A 274 -12.43 -17.94 25.23
N ARG A 275 -11.34 -18.25 24.51
CA ARG A 275 -9.98 -18.19 25.09
C ARG A 275 -9.54 -16.74 25.31
N CYS A 276 -9.89 -15.80 24.42
CA CYS A 276 -9.59 -14.38 24.60
C CYS A 276 -10.35 -13.80 25.80
N ASP A 277 -11.64 -14.15 25.99
CA ASP A 277 -12.43 -13.78 27.17
C ASP A 277 -11.77 -14.27 28.46
N LYS A 278 -11.38 -15.55 28.52
CA LYS A 278 -10.65 -16.09 29.67
C LYS A 278 -9.35 -15.38 29.99
N LEU A 279 -8.61 -14.96 28.95
CA LEU A 279 -7.40 -14.17 29.12
C LEU A 279 -7.71 -12.78 29.71
N ALA A 280 -8.74 -12.12 29.21
CA ALA A 280 -9.16 -10.81 29.68
C ALA A 280 -9.62 -10.86 31.16
N VAL A 281 -10.48 -11.81 31.48
CA VAL A 281 -10.95 -12.04 32.88
C VAL A 281 -9.79 -12.41 33.80
N GLY A 282 -8.87 -13.26 33.33
CA GLY A 282 -7.69 -13.66 34.10
C GLY A 282 -6.76 -12.50 34.45
N GLU A 283 -6.65 -11.47 33.60
CA GLU A 283 -5.88 -10.27 33.92
C GLU A 283 -6.55 -9.42 35.02
N ILE A 284 -7.88 -9.35 35.04
CA ILE A 284 -8.65 -8.70 36.11
C ILE A 284 -8.41 -9.41 37.43
N GLU A 285 -8.47 -10.75 37.47
CA GLU A 285 -8.22 -11.56 38.66
C GLU A 285 -6.80 -11.38 39.20
N LYS A 286 -5.79 -11.37 38.32
CA LYS A 286 -4.39 -11.08 38.67
C LYS A 286 -4.21 -9.70 39.31
N MET A 287 -4.95 -8.69 38.85
CA MET A 287 -4.89 -7.36 39.45
C MET A 287 -5.57 -7.30 40.81
N ARG A 288 -6.70 -8.00 40.97
CA ARG A 288 -7.40 -8.09 42.27
C ARG A 288 -6.54 -8.79 43.33
N ALA A 289 -5.81 -9.84 42.97
CA ALA A 289 -4.94 -10.55 43.88
C ALA A 289 -3.72 -9.78 44.37
N LYS A 290 -3.42 -8.62 43.74
CA LYS A 290 -2.29 -7.73 44.08
C LYS A 290 -2.69 -6.53 44.95
N ILE A 291 -3.97 -6.43 45.33
CA ILE A 291 -4.53 -5.40 46.19
C ILE A 291 -4.78 -6.00 47.57
#